data_212a6c0ea50b71dbc56347d4164bd6b8
#
_entry.id   212a6c0ea50b71dbc56347d4164bd6b8
#
_cell.length_a   1.000
_cell.length_b   1.000
_cell.length_c   1.000
_cell.angle_alpha   90.00
_cell.angle_beta   90.00
_cell.angle_gamma   90.00
#
_symmetry.space_group_name_H-M   'P 1'
#
loop_
_entity.id
_entity.type
_entity.pdbx_description
1 polymer ?
#
loop_
_entity_poly.entity_id
_entity_poly.type
_entity_poly.pdbx_seq_one_letter_code
_entity_poly.pdbx_strand_id
1 'polypeptide(L)'
;MIKAIFFDMDGTLLSHSLGDVPASARRCLSLLRQKGVLCFMATGRHLLELNNFPLADLEFDGYITVNGQLVLDSNRKLLFGSAFSEEAMEKLSVIFRENRFPLVLVEENRMYLNYVDENVVQAQADIQTPIPPLGIWEGDAVYHGSIYLREHQLADLRQMLGDSCRLVGWYDCAVDVIPKEGGKVDGIQKIMERFGLAREEIMAFGDGENDRDMLLFAGIGVAMGNGKETVKAAADYVTDHIDQDGVEKALIHFGLI
;
A
#
# COMPACT_ATOMS: atom_id res chain seq x y z
N MET A 1 2.94 9.01 -24.32
CA MET A 1 2.46 7.59 -24.40
C MET A 1 2.79 6.93 -23.07
N ILE A 2 1.84 6.23 -22.45
CA ILE A 2 2.05 5.54 -21.16
C ILE A 2 3.03 4.38 -21.36
N LYS A 3 4.03 4.32 -20.49
CA LYS A 3 5.08 3.29 -20.47
C LYS A 3 5.01 2.42 -19.21
N ALA A 4 4.41 2.94 -18.11
CA ALA A 4 4.29 2.20 -16.86
C ALA A 4 2.95 2.49 -16.18
N ILE A 5 2.41 1.46 -15.52
CA ILE A 5 1.17 1.56 -14.75
C ILE A 5 1.41 1.03 -13.34
N PHE A 6 0.98 1.82 -12.35
CA PHE A 6 1.01 1.47 -10.94
C PHE A 6 -0.40 1.11 -10.49
N PHE A 7 -0.56 -0.10 -10.01
CA PHE A 7 -1.85 -0.59 -9.52
C PHE A 7 -1.82 -0.73 -8.01
N ASP A 8 -2.77 -0.12 -7.32
CA ASP A 8 -3.07 -0.56 -5.97
C ASP A 8 -3.61 -2.00 -5.99
N MET A 9 -3.60 -2.64 -4.83
CA MET A 9 -4.02 -4.04 -4.71
C MET A 9 -5.48 -4.15 -4.24
N ASP A 10 -5.75 -3.76 -3.00
CA ASP A 10 -7.02 -4.02 -2.31
C ASP A 10 -8.12 -3.07 -2.81
N GLY A 11 -9.16 -3.62 -3.43
CA GLY A 11 -10.23 -2.80 -4.04
C GLY A 11 -9.89 -2.25 -5.43
N THR A 12 -8.70 -2.50 -5.93
CA THR A 12 -8.24 -2.11 -7.27
C THR A 12 -7.95 -3.31 -8.16
N LEU A 13 -7.01 -4.19 -7.78
CA LEU A 13 -6.76 -5.47 -8.44
C LEU A 13 -7.43 -6.64 -7.72
N LEU A 14 -7.41 -6.66 -6.39
CA LEU A 14 -8.02 -7.70 -5.57
C LEU A 14 -9.44 -7.29 -5.16
N SER A 15 -10.43 -8.04 -5.62
CA SER A 15 -11.81 -7.89 -5.19
C SER A 15 -12.06 -8.66 -3.90
N HIS A 16 -12.47 -7.95 -2.84
CA HIS A 16 -12.84 -8.58 -1.57
C HIS A 16 -14.12 -9.41 -1.68
N SER A 17 -15.06 -9.05 -2.58
CA SER A 17 -16.30 -9.80 -2.80
C SER A 17 -16.04 -11.13 -3.49
N LEU A 18 -15.08 -11.17 -4.42
CA LEU A 18 -14.68 -12.39 -5.12
C LEU A 18 -13.63 -13.20 -4.33
N GLY A 19 -12.88 -12.57 -3.45
CA GLY A 19 -11.68 -13.15 -2.83
C GLY A 19 -10.55 -13.41 -3.83
N ASP A 20 -10.61 -12.76 -5.01
CA ASP A 20 -9.71 -13.00 -6.13
C ASP A 20 -9.55 -11.74 -7.01
N VAL A 21 -8.59 -11.80 -7.93
CA VAL A 21 -8.42 -10.78 -8.98
C VAL A 21 -9.39 -11.07 -10.14
N PRO A 22 -10.23 -10.11 -10.57
CA PRO A 22 -11.14 -10.32 -11.69
C PRO A 22 -10.43 -10.82 -12.95
N ALA A 23 -11.07 -11.75 -13.65
CA ALA A 23 -10.48 -12.35 -14.86
C ALA A 23 -10.14 -11.30 -15.95
N SER A 24 -10.90 -10.20 -16.02
CA SER A 24 -10.62 -9.05 -16.89
C SER A 24 -9.31 -8.38 -16.53
N ALA A 25 -9.06 -8.10 -15.24
CA ALA A 25 -7.82 -7.48 -14.77
C ALA A 25 -6.60 -8.37 -15.05
N ARG A 26 -6.72 -9.70 -14.85
CA ARG A 26 -5.67 -10.66 -15.21
C ARG A 26 -5.33 -10.62 -16.72
N ARG A 27 -6.35 -10.59 -17.59
CA ARG A 27 -6.14 -10.45 -19.04
C ARG A 27 -5.45 -9.12 -19.38
N CYS A 28 -5.87 -8.03 -18.72
CA CYS A 28 -5.28 -6.71 -18.94
C CYS A 28 -3.79 -6.66 -18.63
N LEU A 29 -3.36 -7.18 -17.47
CA LEU A 29 -1.94 -7.25 -17.10
C LEU A 29 -1.13 -8.02 -18.17
N SER A 30 -1.67 -9.14 -18.67
CA SER A 30 -1.02 -9.92 -19.73
C SER A 30 -0.92 -9.13 -21.06
N LEU A 31 -1.98 -8.41 -21.45
CA LEU A 31 -2.01 -7.61 -22.68
C LEU A 31 -1.05 -6.40 -22.60
N LEU A 32 -1.03 -5.70 -21.47
CA LEU A 32 -0.11 -4.58 -21.24
C LEU A 32 1.35 -5.02 -21.38
N ARG A 33 1.68 -6.16 -20.79
CA ARG A 33 3.00 -6.74 -20.88
C ARG A 33 3.41 -7.11 -22.32
N GLN A 34 2.48 -7.70 -23.11
CA GLN A 34 2.71 -7.97 -24.52
C GLN A 34 2.97 -6.70 -25.35
N LYS A 35 2.41 -5.58 -24.92
CA LYS A 35 2.63 -4.25 -25.52
C LYS A 35 3.87 -3.53 -24.97
N GLY A 36 4.62 -4.13 -24.05
CA GLY A 36 5.82 -3.55 -23.46
C GLY A 36 5.53 -2.45 -22.42
N VAL A 37 4.32 -2.38 -21.88
CA VAL A 37 3.97 -1.49 -20.77
C VAL A 37 4.34 -2.17 -19.48
N LEU A 38 5.16 -1.50 -18.66
CA LEU A 38 5.58 -1.99 -17.35
C LEU A 38 4.41 -1.93 -16.35
N CYS A 39 4.26 -2.97 -15.54
CA CYS A 39 3.21 -3.06 -14.54
C CYS A 39 3.83 -3.21 -13.15
N PHE A 40 3.47 -2.30 -12.24
CA PHE A 40 3.96 -2.29 -10.86
C PHE A 40 2.78 -2.42 -9.89
N MET A 41 2.96 -3.18 -8.82
CA MET A 41 2.04 -3.19 -7.68
C MET A 41 2.45 -2.10 -6.68
N ALA A 42 1.48 -1.33 -6.15
CA ALA A 42 1.71 -0.30 -5.14
C ALA A 42 0.71 -0.46 -3.98
N THR A 43 1.10 -1.10 -2.90
CA THR A 43 0.20 -1.51 -1.80
C THR A 43 0.69 -1.07 -0.42
N GLY A 44 -0.24 -0.95 0.53
CA GLY A 44 0.07 -0.81 1.96
C GLY A 44 0.57 -2.10 2.61
N ARG A 45 0.26 -3.24 1.99
CA ARG A 45 0.63 -4.56 2.54
C ARG A 45 2.12 -4.82 2.46
N HIS A 46 2.60 -5.64 3.41
CA HIS A 46 3.95 -6.19 3.37
C HIS A 46 4.03 -7.39 2.41
N LEU A 47 5.22 -7.66 1.87
CA LEU A 47 5.45 -8.78 0.95
C LEU A 47 5.01 -10.14 1.53
N LEU A 48 5.20 -10.35 2.84
CA LEU A 48 4.79 -11.59 3.52
C LEU A 48 3.27 -11.79 3.47
N GLU A 49 2.49 -10.72 3.52
CA GLU A 49 1.03 -10.77 3.43
C GLU A 49 0.56 -11.09 2.01
N LEU A 50 1.27 -10.61 0.99
CA LEU A 50 0.92 -10.85 -0.42
C LEU A 50 0.91 -12.35 -0.77
N ASN A 51 1.66 -13.17 -0.05
CA ASN A 51 1.68 -14.62 -0.26
C ASN A 51 0.37 -15.31 0.16
N ASN A 52 -0.49 -14.64 0.91
CA ASN A 52 -1.78 -15.17 1.36
C ASN A 52 -2.91 -14.95 0.31
N PHE A 53 -2.61 -14.25 -0.79
CA PHE A 53 -3.60 -13.89 -1.81
C PHE A 53 -3.33 -14.61 -3.13
N PRO A 54 -4.35 -14.77 -4.00
CA PRO A 54 -4.26 -15.48 -5.26
C PRO A 54 -3.55 -14.64 -6.35
N LEU A 55 -2.31 -14.24 -6.08
CA LEU A 55 -1.50 -13.36 -6.94
C LEU A 55 -0.34 -14.09 -7.64
N ALA A 56 -0.18 -15.40 -7.38
CA ALA A 56 1.00 -16.16 -7.81
C ALA A 56 1.19 -16.26 -9.33
N ASP A 57 0.12 -16.15 -10.09
CA ASP A 57 0.11 -16.15 -11.55
C ASP A 57 0.22 -14.76 -12.19
N LEU A 58 0.24 -13.69 -11.35
CA LEU A 58 0.42 -12.33 -11.83
C LEU A 58 1.89 -11.95 -11.81
N GLU A 59 2.33 -11.39 -12.92
CA GLU A 59 3.70 -10.94 -13.09
C GLU A 59 3.76 -9.42 -13.07
N PHE A 60 4.56 -8.88 -12.16
CA PHE A 60 4.85 -7.45 -12.06
C PHE A 60 6.33 -7.17 -12.29
N ASP A 61 6.64 -6.02 -12.87
CA ASP A 61 8.02 -5.55 -13.11
C ASP A 61 8.67 -5.05 -11.81
N GLY A 62 7.89 -4.87 -10.76
CA GLY A 62 8.34 -4.55 -9.41
C GLY A 62 7.17 -4.29 -8.46
N TYR A 63 7.51 -4.11 -7.20
CA TYR A 63 6.54 -3.95 -6.12
C TYR A 63 6.93 -2.75 -5.26
N ILE A 64 5.95 -1.94 -4.93
CA ILE A 64 6.00 -0.89 -3.91
C ILE A 64 5.11 -1.37 -2.78
N THR A 65 5.69 -1.72 -1.64
CA THR A 65 4.99 -2.30 -0.50
C THR A 65 5.11 -1.40 0.74
N VAL A 66 4.33 -1.69 1.78
CA VAL A 66 4.26 -0.93 3.03
C VAL A 66 4.11 0.57 2.79
N ASN A 67 3.14 0.94 1.94
CA ASN A 67 2.87 2.34 1.56
C ASN A 67 4.09 3.10 0.99
N GLY A 68 4.95 2.41 0.23
CA GLY A 68 6.09 3.04 -0.45
C GLY A 68 7.42 2.90 0.27
N GLN A 69 7.45 2.33 1.47
CA GLN A 69 8.66 2.23 2.28
C GLN A 69 9.62 1.14 1.79
N LEU A 70 9.11 0.12 1.11
CA LEU A 70 9.92 -0.92 0.50
C LEU A 70 9.61 -1.00 -0.99
N VAL A 71 10.63 -0.84 -1.82
CA VAL A 71 10.57 -0.99 -3.28
C VAL A 71 11.39 -2.21 -3.68
N LEU A 72 10.74 -3.15 -4.39
CA LEU A 72 11.32 -4.44 -4.75
C LEU A 72 11.32 -4.60 -6.28
N ASP A 73 12.27 -5.37 -6.79
CA ASP A 73 12.27 -5.77 -8.20
C ASP A 73 11.25 -6.88 -8.51
N SER A 74 11.19 -7.31 -9.77
CA SER A 74 10.32 -8.41 -10.22
C SER A 74 10.58 -9.74 -9.52
N ASN A 75 11.79 -9.96 -8.99
CA ASN A 75 12.18 -11.14 -8.21
C ASN A 75 11.95 -10.94 -6.71
N ARG A 76 11.27 -9.85 -6.33
CA ARG A 76 10.97 -9.46 -4.93
C ARG A 76 12.23 -9.16 -4.11
N LYS A 77 13.34 -8.81 -4.75
CA LYS A 77 14.56 -8.37 -4.08
C LYS A 77 14.47 -6.87 -3.78
N LEU A 78 14.90 -6.47 -2.57
CA LEU A 78 14.92 -5.08 -2.15
C LEU A 78 15.81 -4.22 -3.06
N LEU A 79 15.21 -3.17 -3.63
CA LEU A 79 15.89 -2.13 -4.39
C LEU A 79 16.12 -0.86 -3.57
N PHE A 80 15.12 -0.51 -2.75
CA PHE A 80 15.14 0.68 -1.91
C PHE A 80 14.28 0.46 -0.67
N GLY A 81 14.74 0.94 0.48
CA GLY A 81 14.02 0.93 1.74
C GLY A 81 14.12 2.28 2.44
N SER A 82 13.00 2.86 2.87
CA SER A 82 12.91 4.09 3.65
C SER A 82 12.45 3.75 5.07
N ALA A 83 13.40 3.56 5.98
CA ALA A 83 13.14 3.23 7.37
C ALA A 83 12.74 4.48 8.18
N PHE A 84 12.15 4.28 9.35
CA PHE A 84 11.95 5.34 10.33
C PHE A 84 13.29 5.98 10.74
N SER A 85 13.27 7.28 11.00
CA SER A 85 14.40 7.99 11.61
C SER A 85 14.65 7.48 13.04
N GLU A 86 15.85 7.74 13.57
CA GLU A 86 16.19 7.43 14.97
C GLU A 86 15.19 8.08 15.96
N GLU A 87 14.83 9.35 15.74
CA GLU A 87 13.83 10.06 16.55
C GLU A 87 12.47 9.36 16.55
N ALA A 88 12.01 8.91 15.38
CA ALA A 88 10.75 8.18 15.25
C ALA A 88 10.81 6.84 15.97
N MET A 89 11.94 6.11 15.82
CA MET A 89 12.13 4.81 16.46
C MET A 89 12.28 4.91 17.98
N GLU A 90 12.88 5.96 18.52
CA GLU A 90 12.89 6.20 19.96
C GLU A 90 11.46 6.23 20.53
N LYS A 91 10.56 7.00 19.89
CA LYS A 91 9.15 7.13 20.31
C LYS A 91 8.37 5.82 20.11
N LEU A 92 8.50 5.19 18.93
CA LEU A 92 7.83 3.92 18.64
C LEU A 92 8.30 2.79 19.55
N SER A 93 9.59 2.76 19.89
CA SER A 93 10.13 1.75 20.79
C SER A 93 9.58 1.85 22.21
N VAL A 94 9.30 3.06 22.69
CA VAL A 94 8.63 3.28 23.99
C VAL A 94 7.21 2.74 23.92
N ILE A 95 6.43 3.08 22.87
CA ILE A 95 5.08 2.56 22.66
C ILE A 95 5.08 1.03 22.67
N PHE A 96 6.02 0.43 21.94
CA PHE A 96 6.14 -1.02 21.77
C PHE A 96 6.51 -1.72 23.08
N ARG A 97 7.58 -1.28 23.76
CA ARG A 97 8.12 -1.93 24.96
C ARG A 97 7.23 -1.74 26.19
N GLU A 98 6.56 -0.60 26.31
CA GLU A 98 5.67 -0.31 27.42
C GLU A 98 4.24 -0.78 27.20
N ASN A 99 3.96 -1.42 26.05
CA ASN A 99 2.62 -1.89 25.66
C ASN A 99 1.56 -0.76 25.74
N ARG A 100 1.91 0.45 25.27
CA ARG A 100 0.98 1.59 25.30
C ARG A 100 -0.20 1.39 24.38
N PHE A 101 0.07 0.83 23.21
CA PHE A 101 -0.89 0.42 22.19
C PHE A 101 -0.41 -0.89 21.56
N PRO A 102 -1.33 -1.75 21.07
CA PRO A 102 -0.91 -2.82 20.17
C PRO A 102 -0.25 -2.21 18.94
N LEU A 103 1.00 -2.58 18.70
CA LEU A 103 1.81 -2.04 17.62
C LEU A 103 2.47 -3.17 16.87
N VAL A 104 2.17 -3.29 15.59
CA VAL A 104 2.95 -4.09 14.64
C VAL A 104 4.14 -3.27 14.19
N LEU A 105 5.33 -3.84 14.28
CA LEU A 105 6.53 -3.32 13.63
C LEU A 105 6.83 -4.18 12.40
N VAL A 106 7.16 -3.51 11.29
CA VAL A 106 7.42 -4.13 9.99
C VAL A 106 8.86 -3.82 9.59
N GLU A 107 9.67 -4.88 9.54
CA GLU A 107 11.04 -4.87 9.02
C GLU A 107 11.05 -5.42 7.58
N GLU A 108 12.20 -5.53 6.95
CA GLU A 108 12.30 -6.04 5.57
C GLU A 108 11.74 -7.46 5.41
N ASN A 109 12.04 -8.35 6.36
CA ASN A 109 11.76 -9.78 6.23
C ASN A 109 10.88 -10.35 7.35
N ARG A 110 10.40 -9.53 8.25
CA ARG A 110 9.50 -9.93 9.34
C ARG A 110 8.56 -8.82 9.75
N MET A 111 7.43 -9.22 10.30
CA MET A 111 6.47 -8.34 10.95
C MET A 111 6.01 -9.02 12.24
N TYR A 112 5.84 -8.24 13.30
CA TYR A 112 5.49 -8.78 14.62
C TYR A 112 4.84 -7.73 15.50
N LEU A 113 4.07 -8.21 16.47
CA LEU A 113 3.23 -7.43 17.37
C LEU A 113 3.78 -7.50 18.79
N ASN A 114 3.64 -6.44 19.59
CA ASN A 114 4.01 -6.46 21.00
C ASN A 114 2.99 -7.22 21.88
N TYR A 115 1.69 -7.02 21.65
CA TYR A 115 0.62 -7.75 22.31
C TYR A 115 -0.67 -7.70 21.49
N VAL A 116 -1.62 -8.59 21.80
CA VAL A 116 -2.92 -8.70 21.12
C VAL A 116 -4.02 -8.20 22.07
N ASP A 117 -4.90 -7.35 21.56
CA ASP A 117 -6.16 -6.96 22.22
C ASP A 117 -7.36 -7.18 21.30
N GLU A 118 -8.55 -6.76 21.73
CA GLU A 118 -9.79 -6.88 20.96
C GLU A 118 -9.77 -6.10 19.64
N ASN A 119 -9.06 -4.95 19.60
CA ASN A 119 -8.98 -4.13 18.39
C ASN A 119 -8.15 -4.83 17.30
N VAL A 120 -7.04 -5.49 17.70
CA VAL A 120 -6.25 -6.33 16.80
C VAL A 120 -7.08 -7.46 16.23
N VAL A 121 -7.80 -8.19 17.10
CA VAL A 121 -8.63 -9.34 16.69
C VAL A 121 -9.70 -8.88 15.70
N GLN A 122 -10.40 -7.78 16.01
CA GLN A 122 -11.46 -7.25 15.15
C GLN A 122 -10.91 -6.80 13.79
N ALA A 123 -9.88 -5.94 13.78
CA ALA A 123 -9.33 -5.40 12.55
C ALA A 123 -8.79 -6.51 11.63
N GLN A 124 -8.03 -7.47 12.18
CA GLN A 124 -7.47 -8.57 11.39
C GLN A 124 -8.54 -9.50 10.82
N ALA A 125 -9.61 -9.76 11.59
CA ALA A 125 -10.72 -10.56 11.12
C ALA A 125 -11.46 -9.90 9.94
N ASP A 126 -11.68 -8.60 10.01
CA ASP A 126 -12.43 -7.85 8.98
C ASP A 126 -11.66 -7.74 7.66
N ILE A 127 -10.32 -7.62 7.73
CA ILE A 127 -9.47 -7.62 6.52
C ILE A 127 -9.03 -9.03 6.11
N GLN A 128 -9.51 -10.07 6.80
CA GLN A 128 -9.22 -11.49 6.51
C GLN A 128 -7.73 -11.83 6.47
N THR A 129 -6.94 -11.22 7.37
CA THR A 129 -5.51 -11.48 7.49
C THR A 129 -5.17 -12.11 8.84
N PRO A 130 -4.16 -13.00 8.90
CA PRO A 130 -3.70 -13.56 10.16
C PRO A 130 -3.16 -12.48 11.10
N ILE A 131 -3.37 -12.66 12.40
CA ILE A 131 -2.72 -11.82 13.42
C ILE A 131 -1.21 -12.07 13.34
N PRO A 132 -0.37 -11.01 13.21
CA PRO A 132 1.07 -11.17 13.22
C PRO A 132 1.56 -11.85 14.51
N PRO A 133 2.67 -12.61 14.47
CA PRO A 133 3.22 -13.23 15.66
C PRO A 133 3.67 -12.18 16.68
N LEU A 134 3.68 -12.54 17.96
CA LEU A 134 4.32 -11.72 18.98
C LEU A 134 5.83 -11.73 18.79
N GLY A 135 6.49 -10.59 19.04
CA GLY A 135 7.92 -10.46 18.87
C GLY A 135 8.55 -9.39 19.73
N ILE A 136 9.85 -9.23 19.57
CA ILE A 136 10.68 -8.23 20.25
C ILE A 136 11.45 -7.47 19.19
N TRP A 137 11.51 -6.13 19.33
CA TRP A 137 12.38 -5.32 18.49
C TRP A 137 13.82 -5.40 19.01
N GLU A 138 14.73 -5.80 18.15
CA GLU A 138 16.15 -6.05 18.47
C GLU A 138 17.08 -4.95 17.94
N GLY A 139 16.50 -3.87 17.37
CA GLY A 139 17.28 -2.73 16.86
C GLY A 139 17.39 -2.68 15.35
N ASP A 140 16.76 -3.63 14.64
CA ASP A 140 16.76 -3.64 13.17
C ASP A 140 15.94 -2.49 12.58
N ALA A 141 16.20 -2.17 11.31
CA ALA A 141 15.50 -1.12 10.60
C ALA A 141 14.00 -1.46 10.44
N VAL A 142 13.15 -0.54 10.89
CA VAL A 142 11.68 -0.65 10.77
C VAL A 142 11.20 0.32 9.72
N TYR A 143 10.35 -0.16 8.82
CA TYR A 143 9.88 0.59 7.66
C TYR A 143 8.44 1.05 7.79
N HIS A 144 7.66 0.39 8.64
CA HIS A 144 6.24 0.66 8.80
C HIS A 144 5.78 0.17 10.18
N GLY A 145 4.71 0.76 10.69
CA GLY A 145 4.02 0.29 11.88
C GLY A 145 2.51 0.37 11.68
N SER A 146 1.76 -0.53 12.32
CA SER A 146 0.30 -0.42 12.43
C SER A 146 -0.07 -0.41 13.90
N ILE A 147 -0.75 0.64 14.35
CA ILE A 147 -1.21 0.81 15.73
C ILE A 147 -2.71 0.61 15.79
N TYR A 148 -3.15 -0.23 16.72
CA TYR A 148 -4.56 -0.49 16.97
C TYR A 148 -5.03 0.31 18.18
N LEU A 149 -6.05 1.17 17.98
CA LEU A 149 -6.54 2.09 18.99
C LEU A 149 -7.96 2.57 18.65
N ARG A 150 -8.67 3.06 19.64
CA ARG A 150 -9.96 3.73 19.44
C ARG A 150 -9.77 5.21 19.14
N GLU A 151 -10.74 5.81 18.46
CA GLU A 151 -10.70 7.23 18.04
C GLU A 151 -10.30 8.20 19.17
N HIS A 152 -10.84 7.99 20.38
CA HIS A 152 -10.53 8.85 21.54
C HIS A 152 -9.06 8.81 21.99
N GLN A 153 -8.29 7.78 21.60
CA GLN A 153 -6.88 7.61 21.91
C GLN A 153 -5.94 8.24 20.87
N LEU A 154 -6.49 8.67 19.71
CA LEU A 154 -5.70 9.18 18.61
C LEU A 154 -4.96 10.48 18.97
N ALA A 155 -5.55 11.32 19.83
CA ALA A 155 -4.93 12.54 20.30
C ALA A 155 -3.66 12.25 21.15
N ASP A 156 -3.73 11.25 22.01
CA ASP A 156 -2.58 10.82 22.84
C ASP A 156 -1.46 10.26 21.97
N LEU A 157 -1.81 9.42 20.98
CA LEU A 157 -0.84 8.89 20.02
C LEU A 157 -0.15 10.02 19.24
N ARG A 158 -0.90 11.00 18.75
CA ARG A 158 -0.34 12.17 18.05
C ARG A 158 0.60 12.98 18.96
N GLN A 159 0.27 13.14 20.22
CA GLN A 159 1.14 13.82 21.19
C GLN A 159 2.43 13.04 21.42
N MET A 160 2.37 11.70 21.51
CA MET A 160 3.55 10.86 21.70
C MET A 160 4.50 10.88 20.50
N LEU A 161 3.97 10.80 19.29
CA LEU A 161 4.77 10.73 18.06
C LEU A 161 5.21 12.13 17.56
N GLY A 162 4.42 13.18 17.83
CA GLY A 162 4.67 14.52 17.30
C GLY A 162 4.75 14.50 15.77
N ASP A 163 5.72 15.25 15.22
CA ASP A 163 5.93 15.36 13.77
C ASP A 163 6.96 14.36 13.22
N SER A 164 7.35 13.33 13.99
CA SER A 164 8.36 12.37 13.57
C SER A 164 7.84 11.31 12.57
N CYS A 165 6.51 11.13 12.51
CA CYS A 165 5.83 10.15 11.68
C CYS A 165 4.56 10.74 11.07
N ARG A 166 4.05 10.11 10.00
CA ARG A 166 2.70 10.35 9.48
C ARG A 166 1.77 9.23 9.93
N LEU A 167 0.53 9.60 10.23
CA LEU A 167 -0.53 8.65 10.57
C LEU A 167 -1.52 8.58 9.41
N VAL A 168 -1.76 7.37 8.91
CA VAL A 168 -2.69 7.08 7.82
C VAL A 168 -3.77 6.13 8.34
N GLY A 169 -4.99 6.63 8.50
CA GLY A 169 -6.13 5.80 8.92
C GLY A 169 -6.53 4.83 7.81
N TRP A 170 -6.70 3.57 8.14
CA TRP A 170 -7.17 2.56 7.20
C TRP A 170 -8.37 1.77 7.73
N TYR A 171 -8.58 1.75 9.04
CA TYR A 171 -9.71 1.11 9.70
C TYR A 171 -10.18 1.92 10.91
N ASP A 172 -11.42 1.70 11.40
CA ASP A 172 -12.01 2.45 12.51
C ASP A 172 -11.22 2.35 13.83
N CYS A 173 -10.49 1.25 14.02
CA CYS A 173 -9.66 1.04 15.19
C CYS A 173 -8.19 0.75 14.84
N ALA A 174 -7.70 1.22 13.68
CA ALA A 174 -6.31 1.03 13.31
C ALA A 174 -5.79 2.18 12.42
N VAL A 175 -4.55 2.56 12.66
CA VAL A 175 -3.82 3.55 11.87
C VAL A 175 -2.43 3.01 11.52
N ASP A 176 -2.03 3.24 10.29
CA ASP A 176 -0.66 3.04 9.89
C ASP A 176 0.21 4.21 10.35
N VAL A 177 1.39 3.87 10.79
CA VAL A 177 2.47 4.81 11.09
C VAL A 177 3.53 4.62 10.03
N ILE A 178 3.82 5.67 9.28
CA ILE A 178 4.83 5.66 8.23
C ILE A 178 5.87 6.77 8.48
N PRO A 179 7.08 6.66 7.94
CA PRO A 179 8.05 7.74 7.98
C PRO A 179 7.46 9.06 7.48
N LYS A 180 7.97 10.18 7.97
CA LYS A 180 7.47 11.52 7.65
C LYS A 180 7.48 11.79 6.15
N GLU A 181 8.54 11.38 5.49
CA GLU A 181 8.77 11.51 4.04
C GLU A 181 8.27 10.29 3.26
N GLY A 182 7.43 9.46 3.88
CA GLY A 182 6.93 8.24 3.26
C GLY A 182 5.65 8.43 2.46
N GLY A 183 5.36 7.46 1.60
CA GLY A 183 4.13 7.39 0.80
C GLY A 183 4.33 6.59 -0.48
N LYS A 184 3.24 6.14 -1.11
CA LYS A 184 3.32 5.42 -2.39
C LYS A 184 4.07 6.23 -3.47
N VAL A 185 3.97 7.57 -3.43
CA VAL A 185 4.65 8.48 -4.37
C VAL A 185 6.16 8.35 -4.28
N ASP A 186 6.72 8.24 -3.07
CA ASP A 186 8.18 8.10 -2.91
C ASP A 186 8.68 6.81 -3.56
N GLY A 187 7.94 5.71 -3.37
CA GLY A 187 8.23 4.44 -4.04
C GLY A 187 8.12 4.54 -5.57
N ILE A 188 7.08 5.22 -6.07
CA ILE A 188 6.90 5.48 -7.51
C ILE A 188 8.09 6.29 -8.07
N GLN A 189 8.53 7.33 -7.39
CA GLN A 189 9.68 8.14 -7.80
C GLN A 189 10.95 7.30 -7.91
N LYS A 190 11.20 6.36 -6.97
CA LYS A 190 12.34 5.43 -7.06
C LYS A 190 12.26 4.50 -8.26
N ILE A 191 11.08 4.01 -8.60
CA ILE A 191 10.87 3.24 -9.83
C ILE A 191 11.11 4.12 -11.06
N MET A 192 10.55 5.35 -11.08
CA MET A 192 10.75 6.28 -12.20
C MET A 192 12.23 6.61 -12.43
N GLU A 193 12.97 6.90 -11.37
CA GLU A 193 14.44 7.13 -11.43
C GLU A 193 15.15 5.91 -12.06
N ARG A 194 14.80 4.70 -11.61
CA ARG A 194 15.45 3.47 -12.08
C ARG A 194 15.15 3.14 -13.54
N PHE A 195 13.91 3.37 -13.99
CA PHE A 195 13.47 3.01 -15.35
C PHE A 195 13.53 4.18 -16.34
N GLY A 196 13.96 5.38 -15.89
CA GLY A 196 14.05 6.56 -16.72
C GLY A 196 12.68 7.05 -17.21
N LEU A 197 11.65 6.99 -16.36
CA LEU A 197 10.28 7.36 -16.68
C LEU A 197 10.01 8.81 -16.34
N ALA A 198 9.32 9.53 -17.25
CA ALA A 198 8.75 10.83 -16.97
C ALA A 198 7.35 10.69 -16.37
N ARG A 199 6.89 11.70 -15.63
CA ARG A 199 5.57 11.71 -14.98
C ARG A 199 4.43 11.48 -15.98
N GLU A 200 4.52 12.08 -17.15
CA GLU A 200 3.52 12.00 -18.22
C GLU A 200 3.47 10.60 -18.88
N GLU A 201 4.42 9.73 -18.55
CA GLU A 201 4.52 8.37 -19.08
C GLU A 201 3.98 7.32 -18.11
N ILE A 202 3.48 7.74 -16.93
CA ILE A 202 2.94 6.84 -15.93
C ILE A 202 1.43 7.04 -15.72
N MET A 203 0.75 5.95 -15.44
CA MET A 203 -0.64 5.90 -15.01
C MET A 203 -0.73 5.21 -13.64
N ALA A 204 -1.68 5.60 -12.80
CA ALA A 204 -1.92 4.96 -11.51
C ALA A 204 -3.39 4.62 -11.33
N PHE A 205 -3.68 3.47 -10.71
CA PHE A 205 -5.01 3.01 -10.34
C PHE A 205 -5.09 2.85 -8.81
N GLY A 206 -6.18 3.34 -8.20
CA GLY A 206 -6.39 3.22 -6.77
C GLY A 206 -7.85 3.46 -6.36
N ASP A 207 -8.19 3.12 -5.10
CA ASP A 207 -9.52 3.34 -4.51
C ASP A 207 -9.46 3.82 -3.05
N GLY A 208 -8.34 3.63 -2.37
CA GLY A 208 -8.12 3.97 -0.97
C GLY A 208 -7.60 5.39 -0.75
N GLU A 209 -7.73 5.90 0.47
CA GLU A 209 -7.21 7.22 0.84
C GLU A 209 -5.68 7.32 0.70
N ASN A 210 -4.98 6.20 0.90
CA ASN A 210 -3.52 6.09 0.71
C ASN A 210 -3.10 6.12 -0.78
N ASP A 211 -4.07 6.05 -1.72
CA ASP A 211 -3.82 6.16 -3.17
C ASP A 211 -3.92 7.58 -3.69
N ARG A 212 -4.60 8.44 -2.94
CA ARG A 212 -4.93 9.79 -3.39
C ARG A 212 -3.71 10.54 -3.92
N ASP A 213 -2.60 10.49 -3.17
CA ASP A 213 -1.40 11.22 -3.56
C ASP A 213 -0.75 10.63 -4.83
N MET A 214 -0.77 9.29 -5.02
CA MET A 214 -0.25 8.69 -6.25
C MET A 214 -1.12 8.96 -7.47
N LEU A 215 -2.46 9.05 -7.30
CA LEU A 215 -3.36 9.44 -8.39
C LEU A 215 -3.11 10.88 -8.82
N LEU A 216 -2.96 11.82 -7.88
CA LEU A 216 -2.60 13.22 -8.15
C LEU A 216 -1.20 13.35 -8.78
N PHE A 217 -0.27 12.48 -8.39
CA PHE A 217 1.11 12.52 -8.86
C PHE A 217 1.27 11.95 -10.26
N ALA A 218 0.57 10.90 -10.63
CA ALA A 218 0.70 10.25 -11.94
C ALA A 218 0.38 11.22 -13.10
N GLY A 219 0.84 10.90 -14.30
CA GLY A 219 0.43 11.59 -15.51
C GLY A 219 -1.05 11.37 -15.84
N ILE A 220 -1.58 10.20 -15.46
CA ILE A 220 -3.01 9.88 -15.49
C ILE A 220 -3.34 9.12 -14.20
N GLY A 221 -4.15 9.72 -13.33
CA GLY A 221 -4.70 9.07 -12.15
C GLY A 221 -6.09 8.52 -12.42
N VAL A 222 -6.32 7.25 -12.12
CA VAL A 222 -7.60 6.57 -12.30
C VAL A 222 -8.12 6.08 -10.96
N ALA A 223 -9.26 6.59 -10.53
CA ALA A 223 -9.97 6.09 -9.35
C ALA A 223 -10.95 4.99 -9.74
N MET A 224 -10.97 3.91 -8.94
CA MET A 224 -11.96 2.85 -9.10
C MET A 224 -13.36 3.33 -8.68
N GLY A 225 -14.41 2.80 -9.30
CA GLY A 225 -15.80 3.15 -8.99
C GLY A 225 -16.23 2.80 -7.56
N ASN A 226 -15.58 1.84 -6.93
CA ASN A 226 -15.74 1.51 -5.50
C ASN A 226 -14.95 2.43 -4.55
N GLY A 227 -14.09 3.31 -5.08
CA GLY A 227 -13.27 4.21 -4.27
C GLY A 227 -14.09 5.26 -3.51
N LYS A 228 -13.48 5.82 -2.46
CA LYS A 228 -14.08 6.92 -1.70
C LYS A 228 -14.21 8.18 -2.56
N GLU A 229 -15.20 9.03 -2.25
CA GLU A 229 -15.44 10.26 -3.02
C GLU A 229 -14.23 11.23 -2.98
N THR A 230 -13.47 11.25 -1.89
CA THR A 230 -12.22 12.02 -1.76
C THR A 230 -11.13 11.55 -2.73
N VAL A 231 -11.08 10.24 -3.00
CA VAL A 231 -10.14 9.62 -3.94
C VAL A 231 -10.59 9.86 -5.39
N LYS A 232 -11.89 9.70 -5.67
CA LYS A 232 -12.48 9.98 -6.98
C LYS A 232 -12.28 11.45 -7.38
N ALA A 233 -12.42 12.37 -6.43
CA ALA A 233 -12.20 13.80 -6.67
C ALA A 233 -10.73 14.17 -6.95
N ALA A 234 -9.79 13.31 -6.62
CA ALA A 234 -8.36 13.50 -6.86
C ALA A 234 -7.86 12.91 -8.18
N ALA A 235 -8.67 12.07 -8.84
CA ALA A 235 -8.30 11.38 -10.07
C ALA A 235 -8.68 12.17 -11.33
N ASP A 236 -7.94 11.95 -12.42
CA ASP A 236 -8.27 12.46 -13.76
C ASP A 236 -9.46 11.73 -14.38
N TYR A 237 -9.65 10.47 -14.00
CA TYR A 237 -10.74 9.63 -14.50
C TYR A 237 -11.27 8.70 -13.40
N VAL A 238 -12.59 8.56 -13.35
CA VAL A 238 -13.26 7.58 -12.49
C VAL A 238 -13.79 6.46 -13.37
N THR A 239 -13.28 5.25 -13.15
CA THR A 239 -13.74 4.06 -13.87
C THR A 239 -14.86 3.36 -13.11
N ASP A 240 -15.34 2.23 -13.64
CA ASP A 240 -16.36 1.42 -12.99
C ASP A 240 -15.82 0.68 -11.75
N HIS A 241 -16.75 0.06 -11.01
CA HIS A 241 -16.43 -0.78 -9.85
C HIS A 241 -15.49 -1.91 -10.25
N ILE A 242 -14.63 -2.37 -9.33
CA ILE A 242 -13.70 -3.48 -9.55
C ILE A 242 -14.42 -4.74 -10.08
N ASP A 243 -15.60 -5.07 -9.53
CA ASP A 243 -16.41 -6.21 -9.92
C ASP A 243 -17.19 -5.98 -11.23
N GLN A 244 -17.01 -4.84 -11.86
CA GLN A 244 -17.62 -4.46 -13.14
C GLN A 244 -16.57 -4.15 -14.21
N ASP A 245 -15.42 -4.84 -14.13
CA ASP A 245 -14.31 -4.72 -15.07
C ASP A 245 -13.70 -3.31 -15.14
N GLY A 246 -13.68 -2.58 -14.01
CA GLY A 246 -13.23 -1.18 -13.97
C GLY A 246 -11.83 -0.96 -14.54
N VAL A 247 -10.86 -1.83 -14.23
CA VAL A 247 -9.49 -1.73 -14.78
C VAL A 247 -9.51 -1.87 -16.30
N GLU A 248 -10.20 -2.88 -16.84
CA GLU A 248 -10.31 -3.13 -18.29
C GLU A 248 -10.93 -1.94 -19.01
N LYS A 249 -12.04 -1.41 -18.48
CA LYS A 249 -12.75 -0.27 -19.07
C LYS A 249 -11.89 0.99 -19.12
N ALA A 250 -11.14 1.28 -18.07
CA ALA A 250 -10.23 2.41 -18.08
C ALA A 250 -9.11 2.23 -19.11
N LEU A 251 -8.50 1.06 -19.19
CA LEU A 251 -7.44 0.78 -20.17
C LEU A 251 -7.94 0.88 -21.61
N ILE A 252 -9.18 0.44 -21.89
CA ILE A 252 -9.84 0.63 -23.19
C ILE A 252 -10.09 2.12 -23.45
N HIS A 253 -10.62 2.86 -22.45
CA HIS A 253 -10.88 4.29 -22.56
C HIS A 253 -9.64 5.08 -22.99
N PHE A 254 -8.48 4.74 -22.44
CA PHE A 254 -7.21 5.38 -22.78
C PHE A 254 -6.47 4.74 -23.98
N GLY A 255 -7.05 3.72 -24.63
CA GLY A 255 -6.50 3.07 -25.81
C GLY A 255 -5.23 2.26 -25.56
N LEU A 256 -5.06 1.75 -24.32
CA LEU A 256 -3.89 0.96 -23.93
C LEU A 256 -4.04 -0.52 -24.28
N ILE A 257 -5.27 -1.01 -24.34
CA ILE A 257 -5.60 -2.39 -24.76
C ILE A 257 -6.67 -2.40 -25.82
#